data_a587b2cd98825afb3f4802f72a9a6586
#
_entry.id   a587b2cd98825afb3f4802f72a9a6586
#
_cell.length_a   1.000
_cell.length_b   1.000
_cell.length_c   1.000
_cell.angle_alpha   90.00
_cell.angle_beta   90.00
_cell.angle_gamma   90.00
#
_symmetry.space_group_name_H-M   'P 1'
#
loop_
_entity.id
_entity.type
_entity.pdbx_description
1 polymer ?
#
loop_
_entity_poly.entity_id
_entity_poly.type
_entity_poly.pdbx_seq_one_letter_code
_entity_poly.pdbx_strand_id
1 'polypeptide(L)'
;MNDSRYQKLNESDEIDLVELVKNLWKKKLWIILSAFVCTTIAAGYAFTAKEQWTSRSVVVAPKVANLGDYLLFRGEYASILDIKDFSQDKVSESVFNDFKTALFSRSLKEAFFFQSKWFDTYAAKNVNSEEARLKLLSNLVDKNLIVTVPDPKKDPNAIGVNVSFSAETPKEAQDVLSAYIQFVNQWVVIQNKKDFLADISVVRSGLEIQKNKIKQDAENARQIQLENLITALDIAKSAGIKDYSKSLSGNISLLEVSLGDTRVPSTDSKLSDGTYLFMLGEQYLQAQVNTLKNAPLVYPLNYYNIEKQANLLSTLEKKVEKEGAVSGYYYLSEPDYPVIKDKPKTLLIILAAFLVGLILSILFILTKEYYKGKNE
;
A
#
# COMPACT_ATOMS: atom_id res chain seq x y z
N MET A 1 -49.36 88.44 -21.20
CA MET A 1 -50.07 87.34 -20.49
C MET A 1 -49.23 86.04 -20.61
N ASN A 2 -48.80 85.56 -19.50
CA ASN A 2 -48.29 84.24 -19.24
C ASN A 2 -47.21 83.66 -20.21
N ASP A 3 -46.02 83.58 -19.71
CA ASP A 3 -45.43 82.25 -19.45
C ASP A 3 -44.12 82.40 -18.62
N SER A 4 -44.23 82.29 -17.33
CA SER A 4 -43.08 82.27 -16.39
C SER A 4 -43.37 81.23 -15.31
N ARG A 5 -43.45 79.91 -15.78
CA ARG A 5 -43.71 78.87 -14.81
C ARG A 5 -43.07 77.48 -15.14
N TYR A 6 -42.00 77.43 -15.93
CA TYR A 6 -41.30 76.17 -16.16
C TYR A 6 -39.77 76.35 -16.13
N GLN A 7 -39.23 76.84 -15.06
CA GLN A 7 -37.78 76.77 -14.81
C GLN A 7 -37.50 76.70 -13.34
N LYS A 8 -37.88 75.55 -12.74
CA LYS A 8 -37.35 75.14 -11.42
C LYS A 8 -37.62 73.66 -11.16
N LEU A 9 -37.07 72.80 -11.98
CA LEU A 9 -37.00 71.38 -11.73
C LEU A 9 -35.84 70.81 -12.57
N ASN A 10 -34.64 71.03 -12.16
CA ASN A 10 -33.45 70.22 -12.49
C ASN A 10 -32.18 70.88 -11.90
N GLU A 11 -32.14 71.22 -10.64
CA GLU A 11 -30.88 71.11 -9.91
C GLU A 11 -30.75 69.67 -9.55
N SER A 12 -30.24 68.92 -10.51
CA SER A 12 -29.80 67.54 -10.36
C SER A 12 -28.86 67.45 -9.17
N ASP A 13 -29.08 66.46 -8.34
CA ASP A 13 -28.14 65.89 -7.38
C ASP A 13 -26.88 65.40 -8.09
N GLU A 14 -26.19 66.22 -8.85
CA GLU A 14 -24.87 65.95 -9.40
C GLU A 14 -23.88 66.03 -8.24
N ILE A 15 -23.43 64.91 -7.78
CA ILE A 15 -22.36 64.82 -6.79
C ILE A 15 -21.13 65.43 -7.46
N ASP A 16 -20.78 66.68 -7.13
CA ASP A 16 -19.58 67.31 -7.60
C ASP A 16 -18.36 66.56 -7.04
N LEU A 17 -17.79 65.68 -7.87
CA LEU A 17 -16.61 64.88 -7.55
C LEU A 17 -15.41 65.73 -7.10
N VAL A 18 -15.30 66.96 -7.61
CA VAL A 18 -14.23 67.89 -7.25
C VAL A 18 -14.42 68.43 -5.85
N GLU A 19 -15.65 68.77 -5.48
CA GLU A 19 -15.98 69.21 -4.10
C GLU A 19 -15.78 68.07 -3.11
N LEU A 20 -16.15 66.84 -3.45
CA LEU A 20 -15.98 65.65 -2.63
C LEU A 20 -14.47 65.37 -2.39
N VAL A 21 -13.62 65.42 -3.42
CA VAL A 21 -12.18 65.30 -3.26
C VAL A 21 -11.59 66.38 -2.38
N LYS A 22 -12.02 67.64 -2.56
CA LYS A 22 -11.56 68.80 -1.76
C LYS A 22 -11.94 68.65 -0.28
N ASN A 23 -13.10 68.12 0.03
CA ASN A 23 -13.58 67.84 1.39
C ASN A 23 -12.83 66.66 2.03
N LEU A 24 -12.56 65.60 1.29
CA LEU A 24 -11.68 64.50 1.74
C LEU A 24 -10.26 65.02 2.04
N TRP A 25 -9.72 65.93 1.21
CA TRP A 25 -8.38 66.47 1.39
C TRP A 25 -8.30 67.36 2.67
N LYS A 26 -9.35 68.13 2.99
CA LYS A 26 -9.43 68.91 4.25
C LYS A 26 -9.39 67.99 5.49
N LYS A 27 -9.91 66.74 5.39
CA LYS A 27 -10.01 65.79 6.51
C LYS A 27 -8.93 64.70 6.45
N LYS A 28 -7.85 64.88 5.65
CA LYS A 28 -6.75 63.92 5.47
C LYS A 28 -6.16 63.38 6.75
N LEU A 29 -6.02 64.22 7.80
CA LEU A 29 -5.52 63.77 9.11
C LEU A 29 -6.40 62.72 9.77
N TRP A 30 -7.75 62.83 9.64
CA TRP A 30 -8.70 61.83 10.13
C TRP A 30 -8.57 60.52 9.35
N ILE A 31 -8.38 60.62 8.05
CA ILE A 31 -8.19 59.42 7.16
C ILE A 31 -6.91 58.68 7.56
N ILE A 32 -5.81 59.41 7.71
CA ILE A 32 -4.53 58.85 8.11
C ILE A 32 -4.60 58.26 9.52
N LEU A 33 -5.25 58.97 10.46
CA LEU A 33 -5.40 58.47 11.82
C LEU A 33 -6.22 57.18 11.89
N SER A 34 -7.33 57.10 11.16
CA SER A 34 -8.14 55.91 11.08
C SER A 34 -7.36 54.70 10.45
N ALA A 35 -6.67 54.96 9.34
CA ALA A 35 -5.83 53.93 8.70
C ALA A 35 -4.72 53.47 9.66
N PHE A 36 -4.09 54.39 10.38
CA PHE A 36 -3.03 54.06 11.37
C PHE A 36 -3.59 53.22 12.53
N VAL A 37 -4.75 53.54 13.10
CA VAL A 37 -5.38 52.77 14.17
C VAL A 37 -5.73 51.36 13.70
N CYS A 38 -6.36 51.21 12.53
CA CYS A 38 -6.70 49.90 11.94
C CYS A 38 -5.43 49.06 11.71
N THR A 39 -4.38 49.68 11.18
CA THR A 39 -3.08 49.02 10.91
C THR A 39 -2.40 48.58 12.21
N THR A 40 -2.45 49.41 13.26
CA THR A 40 -1.87 49.06 14.58
C THR A 40 -2.55 47.87 15.23
N ILE A 41 -3.88 47.84 15.19
CA ILE A 41 -4.68 46.71 15.70
C ILE A 41 -4.35 45.45 14.92
N ALA A 42 -4.29 45.52 13.58
CA ALA A 42 -3.96 44.38 12.72
C ALA A 42 -2.51 43.89 12.90
N ALA A 43 -1.57 44.81 13.12
CA ALA A 43 -0.20 44.47 13.45
C ALA A 43 -0.13 43.73 14.79
N GLY A 44 -0.79 44.22 15.83
CA GLY A 44 -0.92 43.55 17.12
C GLY A 44 -1.43 42.10 16.97
N TYR A 45 -2.49 41.92 16.21
CA TYR A 45 -3.01 40.57 15.89
C TYR A 45 -1.99 39.72 15.13
N ALA A 46 -1.37 40.27 14.08
CA ALA A 46 -0.46 39.54 13.23
C ALA A 46 0.83 39.08 13.95
N PHE A 47 1.27 39.82 14.98
CA PHE A 47 2.43 39.45 15.81
C PHE A 47 2.09 38.51 16.97
N THR A 48 0.81 38.46 17.40
CA THR A 48 0.39 37.59 18.50
C THR A 48 -0.26 36.27 18.01
N ALA A 49 -0.66 36.20 16.75
CA ALA A 49 -1.25 35.00 16.15
C ALA A 49 -0.23 33.87 16.09
N LYS A 50 -0.69 32.64 16.36
CA LYS A 50 0.14 31.42 16.26
C LYS A 50 0.77 31.29 14.88
N GLU A 51 2.08 31.11 14.87
CA GLU A 51 2.82 30.88 13.65
C GLU A 51 2.58 29.47 13.12
N GLN A 52 2.62 29.32 11.81
CA GLN A 52 2.52 28.04 11.11
C GLN A 52 3.70 27.91 10.15
N TRP A 53 4.46 26.84 10.34
CA TRP A 53 5.63 26.46 9.55
C TRP A 53 5.37 25.10 8.92
N THR A 54 5.60 24.95 7.62
CA THR A 54 5.30 23.70 6.90
C THR A 54 6.58 23.10 6.34
N SER A 55 6.93 21.93 6.84
CA SER A 55 7.95 21.07 6.25
C SER A 55 7.34 20.24 5.12
N ARG A 56 8.13 20.03 4.05
CA ARG A 56 7.74 19.30 2.85
C ARG A 56 8.77 18.24 2.53
N SER A 57 8.28 17.12 2.01
CA SER A 57 9.09 16.00 1.54
C SER A 57 8.48 15.41 0.28
N VAL A 58 9.33 14.85 -0.57
CA VAL A 58 8.90 14.10 -1.75
C VAL A 58 9.49 12.70 -1.67
N VAL A 59 8.63 11.69 -1.70
CA VAL A 59 8.99 10.27 -1.66
C VAL A 59 8.65 9.60 -2.98
N VAL A 60 9.52 8.70 -3.42
CA VAL A 60 9.38 7.93 -4.66
C VAL A 60 9.61 6.46 -4.39
N ALA A 61 9.38 5.60 -5.40
CA ALA A 61 9.65 4.18 -5.30
C ALA A 61 11.09 3.89 -4.83
N PRO A 62 11.29 2.90 -3.97
CA PRO A 62 12.60 2.55 -3.46
C PRO A 62 13.49 2.05 -4.59
N LYS A 63 14.78 2.40 -4.54
CA LYS A 63 15.77 1.81 -5.42
C LYS A 63 16.02 0.35 -5.02
N VAL A 64 16.51 -0.46 -5.94
CA VAL A 64 16.86 -1.87 -5.68
C VAL A 64 17.71 -2.03 -4.42
N ALA A 65 18.68 -1.14 -4.21
CA ALA A 65 19.54 -1.14 -3.02
C ALA A 65 18.77 -0.89 -1.69
N ASN A 66 17.64 -0.20 -1.73
CA ASN A 66 16.82 0.08 -0.56
C ASN A 66 15.94 -1.10 -0.14
N LEU A 67 15.67 -2.02 -1.07
CA LEU A 67 14.88 -3.23 -0.82
C LEU A 67 15.70 -4.34 -0.15
N GLY A 68 17.05 -4.25 -0.21
CA GLY A 68 17.94 -5.16 0.49
C GLY A 68 17.60 -6.64 0.30
N ASP A 69 17.66 -7.38 1.40
CA ASP A 69 17.42 -8.82 1.40
C ASP A 69 15.98 -9.21 1.06
N TYR A 70 15.00 -8.32 1.25
CA TYR A 70 13.62 -8.60 0.83
C TYR A 70 13.52 -8.91 -0.67
N LEU A 71 14.24 -8.16 -1.51
CA LEU A 71 14.27 -8.41 -2.93
C LEU A 71 14.96 -9.74 -3.27
N LEU A 72 16.05 -10.08 -2.56
CA LEU A 72 16.72 -11.36 -2.72
C LEU A 72 15.79 -12.53 -2.38
N PHE A 73 15.03 -12.43 -1.30
CA PHE A 73 14.06 -13.47 -0.91
C PHE A 73 12.91 -13.59 -1.89
N ARG A 74 12.41 -12.48 -2.44
CA ARG A 74 11.38 -12.50 -3.50
C ARG A 74 11.94 -13.17 -4.77
N GLY A 75 13.20 -12.94 -5.11
CA GLY A 75 13.90 -13.61 -6.22
C GLY A 75 14.12 -15.10 -5.97
N GLU A 76 14.54 -15.49 -4.74
CA GLU A 76 14.68 -16.91 -4.34
C GLU A 76 13.32 -17.62 -4.41
N TYR A 77 12.26 -17.00 -3.92
CA TYR A 77 10.89 -17.52 -4.02
C TYR A 77 10.47 -17.75 -5.48
N ALA A 78 10.68 -16.76 -6.33
CA ALA A 78 10.37 -16.87 -7.76
C ALA A 78 11.16 -17.99 -8.44
N SER A 79 12.45 -18.16 -8.08
CA SER A 79 13.30 -19.24 -8.59
C SER A 79 12.85 -20.61 -8.12
N ILE A 80 12.45 -20.78 -6.86
CA ILE A 80 11.97 -22.07 -6.33
C ILE A 80 10.69 -22.51 -7.06
N LEU A 81 9.82 -21.57 -7.42
CA LEU A 81 8.54 -21.83 -8.07
C LEU A 81 8.59 -21.74 -9.61
N ASP A 82 9.76 -21.49 -10.19
CA ASP A 82 9.94 -21.29 -11.65
C ASP A 82 9.06 -20.18 -12.23
N ILE A 83 8.91 -19.06 -11.49
CA ILE A 83 8.15 -17.88 -11.92
C ILE A 83 9.02 -17.11 -12.93
N LYS A 84 8.66 -17.16 -14.22
CA LYS A 84 9.44 -16.58 -15.32
C LYS A 84 9.35 -15.06 -15.42
N ASP A 85 8.23 -14.46 -14.95
CA ASP A 85 7.96 -13.03 -15.07
C ASP A 85 8.39 -12.23 -13.83
N PHE A 86 9.34 -12.73 -13.05
CA PHE A 86 9.87 -11.99 -11.91
C PHE A 86 10.61 -10.74 -12.39
N SER A 87 10.26 -9.60 -11.80
CA SER A 87 10.90 -8.30 -12.08
C SER A 87 11.18 -7.57 -10.78
N GLN A 88 12.39 -7.08 -10.63
CA GLN A 88 12.79 -6.26 -9.48
C GLN A 88 12.00 -4.94 -9.41
N ASP A 89 11.72 -4.34 -10.57
CA ASP A 89 10.94 -3.10 -10.66
C ASP A 89 9.50 -3.32 -10.18
N LYS A 90 8.88 -4.44 -10.57
CA LYS A 90 7.52 -4.79 -10.09
C LYS A 90 7.47 -4.94 -8.57
N VAL A 91 8.51 -5.51 -7.96
CA VAL A 91 8.61 -5.62 -6.49
C VAL A 91 8.72 -4.23 -5.86
N SER A 92 9.59 -3.38 -6.41
CA SER A 92 9.75 -2.00 -5.95
C SER A 92 8.45 -1.19 -6.04
N GLU A 93 7.78 -1.26 -7.19
CA GLU A 93 6.49 -0.60 -7.41
C GLU A 93 5.39 -1.10 -6.47
N SER A 94 5.33 -2.43 -6.24
CA SER A 94 4.36 -3.02 -5.31
C SER A 94 4.56 -2.48 -3.89
N VAL A 95 5.79 -2.54 -3.37
CA VAL A 95 6.12 -2.04 -2.04
C VAL A 95 5.85 -0.55 -1.91
N PHE A 96 6.15 0.24 -2.96
CA PHE A 96 5.84 1.67 -2.97
C PHE A 96 4.34 1.97 -3.02
N ASN A 97 3.55 1.16 -3.73
CA ASN A 97 2.11 1.32 -3.77
C ASN A 97 1.47 1.05 -2.40
N ASP A 98 1.99 0.05 -1.66
CA ASP A 98 1.57 -0.21 -0.28
C ASP A 98 1.95 0.96 0.64
N PHE A 99 3.18 1.46 0.49
CA PHE A 99 3.65 2.64 1.23
C PHE A 99 2.80 3.89 0.93
N LYS A 100 2.51 4.14 -0.34
CA LYS A 100 1.64 5.22 -0.77
C LYS A 100 0.24 5.09 -0.15
N THR A 101 -0.36 3.91 -0.23
CA THR A 101 -1.68 3.64 0.36
C THR A 101 -1.68 3.88 1.87
N ALA A 102 -0.63 3.44 2.56
CA ALA A 102 -0.44 3.66 3.99
C ALA A 102 -0.29 5.14 4.35
N LEU A 103 0.43 5.94 3.55
CA LEU A 103 0.56 7.39 3.74
C LEU A 103 -0.79 8.12 3.69
N PHE A 104 -1.73 7.66 2.86
CA PHE A 104 -3.07 8.23 2.78
C PHE A 104 -4.01 7.73 3.88
N SER A 105 -3.66 6.64 4.57
CA SER A 105 -4.53 6.03 5.57
C SER A 105 -4.79 6.95 6.76
N ARG A 106 -6.07 7.34 6.95
CA ARG A 106 -6.49 8.13 8.11
C ARG A 106 -6.17 7.40 9.43
N SER A 107 -6.46 6.10 9.49
CA SER A 107 -6.21 5.29 10.68
C SER A 107 -4.74 5.25 11.07
N LEU A 108 -3.82 5.20 10.08
CA LEU A 108 -2.39 5.23 10.36
C LEU A 108 -1.92 6.61 10.80
N LYS A 109 -2.47 7.70 10.24
CA LYS A 109 -2.21 9.06 10.70
C LYS A 109 -2.64 9.23 12.17
N GLU A 110 -3.84 8.77 12.51
CA GLU A 110 -4.35 8.79 13.89
C GLU A 110 -3.47 7.94 14.82
N ALA A 111 -3.12 6.70 14.42
CA ALA A 111 -2.25 5.81 15.19
C ALA A 111 -0.86 6.43 15.44
N PHE A 112 -0.29 7.09 14.43
CA PHE A 112 0.98 7.80 14.58
C PHE A 112 0.90 8.86 15.68
N PHE A 113 -0.10 9.73 15.64
CA PHE A 113 -0.24 10.78 16.64
C PHE A 113 -0.52 10.20 18.03
N PHE A 114 -1.37 9.18 18.16
CA PHE A 114 -1.64 8.53 19.45
C PHE A 114 -0.40 7.89 20.09
N GLN A 115 0.57 7.45 19.29
CA GLN A 115 1.83 6.87 19.77
C GLN A 115 2.94 7.92 19.91
N SER A 116 2.70 9.17 19.48
CA SER A 116 3.70 10.22 19.44
C SER A 116 3.77 10.97 20.77
N LYS A 117 4.95 10.95 21.40
CA LYS A 117 5.23 11.80 22.57
C LYS A 117 5.06 13.30 22.26
N TRP A 118 5.31 13.70 21.02
CA TRP A 118 5.07 15.07 20.59
C TRP A 118 3.60 15.44 20.70
N PHE A 119 2.69 14.57 20.24
CA PHE A 119 1.24 14.83 20.33
C PHE A 119 0.77 14.92 21.78
N ASP A 120 1.25 14.04 22.66
CA ASP A 120 0.89 14.10 24.10
C ASP A 120 1.29 15.43 24.71
N THR A 121 2.52 15.88 24.45
CA THR A 121 3.03 17.17 24.94
C THR A 121 2.27 18.34 24.34
N TYR A 122 1.98 18.28 23.03
CA TYR A 122 1.26 19.32 22.32
C TYR A 122 -0.20 19.41 22.78
N ALA A 123 -0.87 18.29 22.95
CA ALA A 123 -2.25 18.24 23.44
C ALA A 123 -2.36 18.75 24.88
N ALA A 124 -1.48 18.34 25.79
CA ALA A 124 -1.45 18.78 27.18
C ALA A 124 -1.29 20.31 27.31
N LYS A 125 -0.56 20.94 26.37
CA LYS A 125 -0.35 22.40 26.34
C LYS A 125 -1.57 23.17 25.79
N ASN A 126 -2.34 22.56 24.89
CA ASN A 126 -3.35 23.29 24.09
C ASN A 126 -4.79 22.95 24.44
N VAL A 127 -5.08 21.84 25.12
CA VAL A 127 -6.44 21.37 25.39
C VAL A 127 -6.56 20.71 26.77
N ASN A 128 -7.74 20.91 27.41
CA ASN A 128 -7.99 20.47 28.78
C ASN A 128 -9.08 19.39 28.89
N SER A 129 -9.63 18.91 27.76
CA SER A 129 -10.65 17.88 27.75
C SER A 129 -10.38 16.84 26.67
N GLU A 130 -10.86 15.61 26.87
CA GLU A 130 -10.70 14.51 25.89
C GLU A 130 -11.40 14.84 24.57
N GLU A 131 -12.57 15.46 24.61
CA GLU A 131 -13.26 15.88 23.39
C GLU A 131 -12.44 16.91 22.59
N ALA A 132 -11.82 17.87 23.27
CA ALA A 132 -10.94 18.85 22.61
C ALA A 132 -9.67 18.18 22.07
N ARG A 133 -9.14 17.15 22.75
CA ARG A 133 -8.00 16.36 22.29
C ARG A 133 -8.33 15.60 21.00
N LEU A 134 -9.51 14.99 20.90
CA LEU A 134 -9.96 14.33 19.67
C LEU A 134 -10.18 15.32 18.51
N LYS A 135 -10.75 16.50 18.79
CA LYS A 135 -10.86 17.57 17.78
C LYS A 135 -9.50 18.06 17.30
N LEU A 136 -8.55 18.21 18.22
CA LEU A 136 -7.17 18.56 17.88
C LEU A 136 -6.53 17.51 16.98
N LEU A 137 -6.66 16.23 17.33
CA LEU A 137 -6.19 15.11 16.53
C LEU A 137 -6.77 15.14 15.10
N SER A 138 -8.09 15.29 14.98
CA SER A 138 -8.75 15.38 13.68
C SER A 138 -8.20 16.55 12.84
N ASN A 139 -7.97 17.71 13.46
CA ASN A 139 -7.37 18.86 12.76
C ASN A 139 -5.93 18.58 12.30
N LEU A 140 -5.12 17.91 13.12
CA LEU A 140 -3.76 17.54 12.74
C LEU A 140 -3.75 16.58 11.56
N VAL A 141 -4.60 15.56 11.60
CA VAL A 141 -4.73 14.54 10.54
C VAL A 141 -5.26 15.13 9.24
N ASP A 142 -6.26 16.03 9.32
CA ASP A 142 -6.99 16.50 8.13
C ASP A 142 -6.39 17.78 7.52
N LYS A 143 -5.78 18.64 8.35
CA LYS A 143 -5.33 19.98 7.90
C LYS A 143 -3.83 20.21 8.00
N ASN A 144 -3.15 19.54 8.95
CA ASN A 144 -1.73 19.77 9.16
C ASN A 144 -0.86 18.73 8.45
N LEU A 145 -1.29 17.44 8.43
CA LEU A 145 -0.57 16.36 7.77
C LEU A 145 -1.20 16.06 6.40
N ILE A 146 -0.66 16.67 5.37
CA ILE A 146 -1.21 16.60 4.01
C ILE A 146 -0.33 15.68 3.15
N VAL A 147 -0.99 14.74 2.47
CA VAL A 147 -0.37 13.85 1.49
C VAL A 147 -1.06 14.09 0.15
N THR A 148 -0.29 14.36 -0.89
CA THR A 148 -0.81 14.61 -2.24
C THR A 148 0.04 13.92 -3.29
N VAL A 149 -0.64 13.46 -4.34
CA VAL A 149 0.02 13.02 -5.57
C VAL A 149 0.02 14.20 -6.54
N PRO A 150 1.15 14.50 -7.19
CA PRO A 150 1.20 15.54 -8.22
C PRO A 150 0.16 15.30 -9.33
N ASP A 151 -0.47 16.37 -9.81
CA ASP A 151 -1.38 16.30 -10.94
C ASP A 151 -0.56 16.31 -12.25
N PRO A 152 -0.55 15.22 -13.04
CA PRO A 152 0.21 15.14 -14.28
C PRO A 152 -0.19 16.20 -15.32
N LYS A 153 -1.39 16.78 -15.21
CA LYS A 153 -1.85 17.86 -16.11
C LYS A 153 -1.22 19.20 -15.77
N LYS A 154 -0.87 19.43 -14.48
CA LYS A 154 -0.26 20.68 -14.01
C LYS A 154 1.24 20.63 -14.05
N ASP A 155 1.81 19.49 -13.74
CA ASP A 155 3.25 19.26 -13.75
C ASP A 155 3.57 17.84 -14.26
N PRO A 156 3.76 17.71 -15.60
CA PRO A 156 4.03 16.42 -16.24
C PRO A 156 5.33 15.75 -15.77
N ASN A 157 6.25 16.51 -15.21
CA ASN A 157 7.56 16.02 -14.74
C ASN A 157 7.58 15.71 -13.23
N ALA A 158 6.52 16.05 -12.51
CA ALA A 158 6.45 15.77 -11.09
C ALA A 158 6.23 14.28 -10.84
N ILE A 159 7.10 13.69 -10.05
CA ILE A 159 7.09 12.27 -9.70
C ILE A 159 6.95 12.09 -8.19
N GLY A 160 6.44 10.93 -7.77
CA GLY A 160 6.37 10.56 -6.37
C GLY A 160 5.12 11.06 -5.65
N VAL A 161 5.23 11.15 -4.34
CA VAL A 161 4.18 11.60 -3.41
C VAL A 161 4.73 12.73 -2.56
N ASN A 162 4.01 13.84 -2.52
CA ASN A 162 4.32 14.96 -1.66
C ASN A 162 3.69 14.72 -0.28
N VAL A 163 4.49 14.80 0.76
CA VAL A 163 4.06 14.74 2.16
C VAL A 163 4.47 16.02 2.84
N SER A 164 3.57 16.66 3.57
CA SER A 164 3.85 17.89 4.29
C SER A 164 3.20 17.89 5.66
N PHE A 165 3.86 18.54 6.60
CA PHE A 165 3.33 18.73 7.94
C PHE A 165 3.55 20.15 8.42
N SER A 166 2.50 20.73 9.01
CA SER A 166 2.50 22.10 9.53
C SER A 166 2.47 22.10 11.05
N ALA A 167 3.43 22.79 11.68
CA ALA A 167 3.53 22.95 13.15
C ALA A 167 3.73 24.42 13.56
N GLU A 168 3.79 24.69 14.87
CA GLU A 168 4.00 26.03 15.41
C GLU A 168 5.49 26.48 15.30
N THR A 169 6.41 25.53 15.16
CA THR A 169 7.84 25.81 14.99
C THR A 169 8.41 25.08 13.78
N PRO A 170 9.45 25.62 13.12
CA PRO A 170 10.12 24.98 11.98
C PRO A 170 10.65 23.58 12.31
N LYS A 171 11.25 23.45 13.50
CA LYS A 171 11.85 22.18 13.93
C LYS A 171 10.79 21.10 14.16
N GLU A 172 9.68 21.43 14.84
CA GLU A 172 8.58 20.47 15.03
C GLU A 172 7.98 20.05 13.71
N ALA A 173 7.82 20.95 12.74
CA ALA A 173 7.31 20.63 11.42
C ALA A 173 8.19 19.58 10.73
N GLN A 174 9.51 19.75 10.76
CA GLN A 174 10.46 18.81 10.18
C GLN A 174 10.52 17.47 10.94
N ASP A 175 10.67 17.53 12.26
CA ASP A 175 10.84 16.34 13.10
C ASP A 175 9.59 15.42 13.04
N VAL A 176 8.39 16.01 13.12
CA VAL A 176 7.12 15.25 13.06
C VAL A 176 6.90 14.66 11.68
N LEU A 177 7.18 15.42 10.59
CA LEU A 177 7.09 14.90 9.23
C LEU A 177 8.02 13.72 9.02
N SER A 178 9.27 13.85 9.45
CA SER A 178 10.26 12.78 9.36
C SER A 178 9.84 11.55 10.14
N ALA A 179 9.37 11.73 11.37
CA ALA A 179 8.87 10.64 12.21
C ALA A 179 7.64 9.94 11.62
N TYR A 180 6.72 10.70 11.01
CA TYR A 180 5.55 10.13 10.35
C TYR A 180 5.93 9.23 9.16
N ILE A 181 6.80 9.73 8.28
CA ILE A 181 7.26 8.96 7.10
C ILE A 181 7.96 7.67 7.55
N GLN A 182 8.81 7.75 8.58
CA GLN A 182 9.47 6.56 9.15
C GLN A 182 8.48 5.59 9.81
N PHE A 183 7.49 6.08 10.54
CA PHE A 183 6.44 5.26 11.15
C PHE A 183 5.67 4.47 10.09
N VAL A 184 5.23 5.14 9.03
CA VAL A 184 4.54 4.49 7.91
C VAL A 184 5.44 3.45 7.23
N ASN A 185 6.72 3.76 7.03
CA ASN A 185 7.68 2.82 6.47
C ASN A 185 7.82 1.55 7.32
N GLN A 186 7.99 1.70 8.61
CA GLN A 186 8.09 0.56 9.53
C GLN A 186 6.84 -0.31 9.48
N TRP A 187 5.66 0.32 9.47
CA TRP A 187 4.39 -0.39 9.37
C TRP A 187 4.30 -1.18 8.05
N VAL A 188 4.61 -0.56 6.91
CA VAL A 188 4.55 -1.20 5.59
C VAL A 188 5.53 -2.37 5.49
N VAL A 189 6.75 -2.19 5.95
CA VAL A 189 7.77 -3.25 5.95
C VAL A 189 7.31 -4.46 6.76
N ILE A 190 6.72 -4.22 7.94
CA ILE A 190 6.19 -5.30 8.77
C ILE A 190 5.01 -6.01 8.07
N GLN A 191 4.09 -5.28 7.43
CA GLN A 191 2.97 -5.89 6.72
C GLN A 191 3.45 -6.68 5.50
N ASN A 192 4.29 -6.11 4.65
CA ASN A 192 4.83 -6.81 3.48
C ASN A 192 5.58 -8.09 3.85
N LYS A 193 6.33 -8.06 4.97
CA LYS A 193 6.99 -9.26 5.50
C LYS A 193 5.96 -10.32 5.93
N LYS A 194 4.91 -9.93 6.65
CA LYS A 194 3.84 -10.85 7.08
C LYS A 194 3.10 -11.45 5.90
N ASP A 195 2.77 -10.64 4.91
CA ASP A 195 2.05 -11.07 3.71
C ASP A 195 2.92 -12.04 2.91
N PHE A 196 4.22 -11.76 2.78
CA PHE A 196 5.15 -12.67 2.10
C PHE A 196 5.32 -14.00 2.84
N LEU A 197 5.40 -14.00 4.17
CA LEU A 197 5.44 -15.23 4.97
C LEU A 197 4.13 -16.03 4.82
N ALA A 198 3.00 -15.35 4.77
CA ALA A 198 1.70 -15.99 4.52
C ALA A 198 1.66 -16.64 3.13
N ASP A 199 2.13 -15.95 2.08
CA ASP A 199 2.24 -16.48 0.73
C ASP A 199 3.09 -17.75 0.68
N ILE A 200 4.30 -17.72 1.29
CA ILE A 200 5.18 -18.89 1.39
C ILE A 200 4.48 -20.04 2.08
N SER A 201 3.80 -19.79 3.20
CA SER A 201 3.10 -20.80 3.98
C SER A 201 1.95 -21.45 3.21
N VAL A 202 1.15 -20.64 2.49
CA VAL A 202 0.04 -21.13 1.65
C VAL A 202 0.57 -22.01 0.53
N VAL A 203 1.59 -21.58 -0.20
CA VAL A 203 2.16 -22.37 -1.30
C VAL A 203 2.79 -23.64 -0.78
N ARG A 204 3.57 -23.59 0.30
CA ARG A 204 4.18 -24.76 0.93
C ARG A 204 3.13 -25.77 1.38
N SER A 205 2.05 -25.32 2.00
CA SER A 205 0.92 -26.18 2.39
C SER A 205 0.26 -26.85 1.18
N GLY A 206 0.08 -26.12 0.08
CA GLY A 206 -0.40 -26.67 -1.18
C GLY A 206 0.50 -27.76 -1.75
N LEU A 207 1.82 -27.55 -1.71
CA LEU A 207 2.79 -28.56 -2.15
C LEU A 207 2.79 -29.81 -1.26
N GLU A 208 2.65 -29.66 0.06
CA GLU A 208 2.52 -30.79 0.98
C GLU A 208 1.25 -31.61 0.73
N ILE A 209 0.13 -30.95 0.45
CA ILE A 209 -1.11 -31.63 0.06
C ILE A 209 -0.92 -32.42 -1.22
N GLN A 210 -0.30 -31.83 -2.25
CA GLN A 210 0.00 -32.50 -3.51
C GLN A 210 0.94 -33.72 -3.30
N LYS A 211 2.01 -33.55 -2.52
CA LYS A 211 2.94 -34.63 -2.16
C LYS A 211 2.23 -35.80 -1.49
N ASN A 212 1.37 -35.51 -0.50
CA ASN A 212 0.60 -36.53 0.21
C ASN A 212 -0.38 -37.24 -0.69
N LYS A 213 -1.02 -36.53 -1.62
CA LYS A 213 -1.89 -37.15 -2.64
C LYS A 213 -1.12 -38.13 -3.52
N ILE A 214 0.02 -37.72 -4.07
CA ILE A 214 0.87 -38.59 -4.92
C ILE A 214 1.29 -39.83 -4.12
N LYS A 215 1.69 -39.66 -2.86
CA LYS A 215 2.04 -40.76 -1.98
C LYS A 215 0.88 -41.74 -1.81
N GLN A 216 -0.31 -41.23 -1.50
CA GLN A 216 -1.52 -42.05 -1.32
C GLN A 216 -1.92 -42.76 -2.62
N ASP A 217 -1.87 -42.07 -3.76
CA ASP A 217 -2.17 -42.66 -5.06
C ASP A 217 -1.21 -43.80 -5.39
N ALA A 218 0.10 -43.65 -5.10
CA ALA A 218 1.10 -44.69 -5.30
C ALA A 218 0.88 -45.89 -4.33
N GLU A 219 0.55 -45.64 -3.08
CA GLU A 219 0.19 -46.69 -2.10
C GLU A 219 -1.04 -47.45 -2.51
N ASN A 220 -2.12 -46.77 -2.94
CA ASN A 220 -3.35 -47.40 -3.44
C ASN A 220 -3.09 -48.21 -4.69
N ALA A 221 -2.33 -47.68 -5.66
CA ALA A 221 -1.98 -48.43 -6.88
C ALA A 221 -1.25 -49.73 -6.56
N ARG A 222 -0.27 -49.68 -5.63
CA ARG A 222 0.41 -50.86 -5.14
C ARG A 222 -0.51 -51.87 -4.47
N GLN A 223 -1.43 -51.40 -3.63
CA GLN A 223 -2.37 -52.24 -2.95
C GLN A 223 -3.30 -52.98 -3.95
N ILE A 224 -3.84 -52.27 -4.93
CA ILE A 224 -4.67 -52.83 -5.99
C ILE A 224 -3.88 -53.88 -6.79
N GLN A 225 -2.62 -53.59 -7.15
CA GLN A 225 -1.77 -54.51 -7.84
C GLN A 225 -1.51 -55.78 -7.01
N LEU A 226 -1.24 -55.64 -5.72
CA LEU A 226 -1.05 -56.75 -4.79
C LEU A 226 -2.28 -57.62 -4.65
N GLU A 227 -3.48 -57.05 -4.54
CA GLU A 227 -4.75 -57.77 -4.47
C GLU A 227 -5.02 -58.54 -5.76
N ASN A 228 -4.77 -57.96 -6.94
CA ASN A 228 -4.87 -58.62 -8.23
C ASN A 228 -3.90 -59.82 -8.34
N LEU A 229 -2.64 -59.66 -7.89
CA LEU A 229 -1.67 -60.77 -7.90
C LEU A 229 -2.04 -61.89 -6.93
N ILE A 230 -2.57 -61.56 -5.72
CA ILE A 230 -3.05 -62.55 -4.75
C ILE A 230 -4.22 -63.34 -5.32
N THR A 231 -5.20 -62.64 -5.91
CA THR A 231 -6.38 -63.27 -6.55
C THR A 231 -5.93 -64.19 -7.69
N ALA A 232 -5.04 -63.75 -8.54
CA ALA A 232 -4.48 -64.57 -9.62
C ALA A 232 -3.73 -65.81 -9.08
N LEU A 233 -2.97 -65.64 -8.00
CA LEU A 233 -2.26 -66.73 -7.33
C LEU A 233 -3.23 -67.78 -6.76
N ASP A 234 -4.34 -67.37 -6.14
CA ASP A 234 -5.35 -68.26 -5.60
C ASP A 234 -6.07 -69.02 -6.72
N ILE A 235 -6.36 -68.40 -7.87
CA ILE A 235 -6.90 -69.04 -9.04
C ILE A 235 -5.88 -70.07 -9.58
N ALA A 236 -4.59 -69.71 -9.73
CA ALA A 236 -3.56 -70.61 -10.22
C ALA A 236 -3.40 -71.85 -9.33
N LYS A 237 -3.42 -71.67 -8.00
CA LYS A 237 -3.38 -72.76 -7.01
C LYS A 237 -4.60 -73.65 -7.13
N SER A 238 -5.81 -73.11 -7.22
CA SER A 238 -7.05 -73.85 -7.32
C SER A 238 -7.16 -74.64 -8.65
N ALA A 239 -6.59 -74.09 -9.72
CA ALA A 239 -6.55 -74.71 -11.05
C ALA A 239 -5.36 -75.68 -11.22
N GLY A 240 -4.44 -75.82 -10.23
CA GLY A 240 -3.29 -76.69 -10.30
C GLY A 240 -2.18 -76.23 -11.28
N ILE A 241 -2.16 -74.93 -11.64
CA ILE A 241 -1.21 -74.36 -12.60
C ILE A 241 0.05 -73.97 -11.80
N LYS A 242 1.05 -74.85 -11.76
CA LYS A 242 2.29 -74.62 -10.98
C LYS A 242 3.27 -73.71 -11.67
N ASP A 243 3.44 -73.87 -12.97
CA ASP A 243 4.39 -73.11 -13.78
C ASP A 243 3.68 -72.54 -15.01
N TYR A 244 4.31 -71.53 -15.62
CA TYR A 244 3.82 -70.94 -16.87
C TYR A 244 3.62 -72.03 -17.91
N SER A 245 2.36 -72.28 -18.21
CA SER A 245 2.00 -73.28 -19.20
C SER A 245 2.21 -72.70 -20.61
N LYS A 246 3.24 -73.17 -21.28
CA LYS A 246 3.53 -72.96 -22.73
C LYS A 246 2.42 -73.55 -23.65
N SER A 247 1.31 -73.97 -23.10
CA SER A 247 0.28 -74.73 -23.77
C SER A 247 -0.75 -73.95 -24.56
N LEU A 248 -0.48 -72.69 -24.90
CA LEU A 248 -1.17 -72.04 -26.00
C LEU A 248 -0.24 -71.87 -27.17
N SER A 249 -0.17 -72.92 -27.96
CA SER A 249 0.43 -72.96 -29.29
C SER A 249 -0.30 -71.97 -30.20
N GLY A 250 0.18 -70.76 -30.28
CA GLY A 250 -0.32 -69.73 -31.16
C GLY A 250 0.22 -68.36 -30.76
N ASN A 251 1.41 -68.00 -31.32
CA ASN A 251 1.96 -66.65 -31.44
C ASN A 251 1.72 -65.67 -30.28
N ILE A 252 1.98 -66.03 -29.03
CA ILE A 252 2.17 -65.07 -27.94
C ILE A 252 3.65 -64.91 -27.77
N SER A 253 4.19 -63.89 -28.40
CA SER A 253 5.52 -63.37 -28.11
C SER A 253 5.53 -62.85 -26.69
N LEU A 254 6.23 -63.57 -25.79
CA LEU A 254 6.48 -63.06 -24.43
C LEU A 254 7.26 -61.79 -24.51
N LEU A 255 6.59 -60.69 -24.34
CA LEU A 255 7.22 -59.43 -24.11
C LEU A 255 7.76 -59.41 -22.68
N GLU A 256 9.04 -59.26 -22.63
CA GLU A 256 9.84 -58.98 -21.44
C GLU A 256 9.17 -57.89 -20.61
N VAL A 257 8.56 -58.28 -19.47
CA VAL A 257 8.03 -57.30 -18.48
C VAL A 257 9.25 -56.72 -17.79
N SER A 258 9.77 -55.65 -18.35
CA SER A 258 10.80 -54.83 -17.70
C SER A 258 10.17 -54.15 -16.49
N LEU A 259 10.61 -54.53 -15.30
CA LEU A 259 10.30 -53.85 -14.03
C LEU A 259 10.94 -52.45 -14.03
N GLY A 260 10.31 -51.49 -14.68
CA GLY A 260 10.81 -50.11 -14.64
C GLY A 260 10.23 -49.14 -15.65
N ASP A 261 9.53 -49.63 -16.66
CA ASP A 261 8.91 -48.70 -17.63
C ASP A 261 7.40 -48.96 -17.75
N THR A 262 6.60 -47.97 -17.45
CA THR A 262 5.13 -47.98 -17.47
C THR A 262 4.56 -48.02 -18.91
N ARG A 263 5.35 -48.51 -19.90
CA ARG A 263 4.84 -48.70 -21.26
C ARG A 263 4.60 -50.17 -21.54
N VAL A 264 3.42 -50.62 -21.21
CA VAL A 264 2.94 -51.92 -21.72
C VAL A 264 2.68 -51.74 -23.22
N PRO A 265 3.31 -52.56 -24.10
CA PRO A 265 3.01 -52.51 -25.52
C PRO A 265 1.57 -52.91 -25.78
N SER A 266 0.87 -52.10 -26.56
CA SER A 266 -0.57 -52.14 -26.81
C SER A 266 -1.08 -53.29 -27.67
N THR A 267 -0.39 -54.44 -27.72
CA THR A 267 -0.77 -55.56 -28.58
C THR A 267 -1.46 -56.72 -27.87
N ASP A 268 -1.47 -56.80 -26.52
CA ASP A 268 -2.24 -57.80 -25.80
C ASP A 268 -2.93 -57.21 -24.57
N SER A 269 -4.01 -56.50 -24.83
CA SER A 269 -4.87 -55.85 -23.81
C SER A 269 -5.50 -56.82 -22.82
N LYS A 270 -5.50 -58.12 -23.08
CA LYS A 270 -6.14 -59.11 -22.23
C LYS A 270 -5.31 -59.60 -21.04
N LEU A 271 -3.97 -59.59 -21.16
CA LEU A 271 -3.09 -59.89 -20.01
C LEU A 271 -2.92 -58.73 -19.06
N SER A 272 -3.06 -57.50 -19.54
CA SER A 272 -2.96 -56.31 -18.72
C SER A 272 -4.21 -56.03 -17.86
N ASP A 273 -5.34 -56.58 -18.22
CA ASP A 273 -6.60 -56.42 -17.47
C ASP A 273 -6.70 -57.30 -16.21
N GLY A 274 -5.66 -57.98 -15.83
CA GLY A 274 -5.65 -58.81 -14.63
C GLY A 274 -6.41 -60.14 -14.78
N THR A 275 -7.23 -60.31 -15.82
CA THR A 275 -8.17 -61.43 -15.98
C THR A 275 -7.45 -62.76 -16.25
N TYR A 276 -6.24 -62.75 -16.82
CA TYR A 276 -5.49 -63.95 -17.19
C TYR A 276 -4.13 -64.10 -16.47
N LEU A 277 -3.88 -63.29 -15.43
CA LEU A 277 -2.61 -63.36 -14.66
C LEU A 277 -2.34 -64.74 -14.06
N PHE A 278 -3.41 -65.50 -13.72
CA PHE A 278 -3.29 -66.88 -13.17
C PHE A 278 -2.56 -67.82 -14.08
N MET A 279 -2.49 -67.59 -15.40
CA MET A 279 -1.75 -68.37 -16.37
C MET A 279 -0.25 -68.32 -16.20
N LEU A 280 0.26 -67.32 -15.47
CA LEU A 280 1.70 -67.21 -15.14
C LEU A 280 2.19 -68.30 -14.18
N GLY A 281 1.26 -69.02 -13.52
CA GLY A 281 1.55 -70.10 -12.62
C GLY A 281 1.88 -69.68 -11.17
N GLU A 282 1.69 -70.60 -10.25
CA GLU A 282 1.80 -70.39 -8.80
C GLU A 282 3.19 -69.87 -8.40
N GLN A 283 4.27 -70.44 -8.93
CA GLN A 283 5.64 -70.07 -8.51
C GLN A 283 5.99 -68.64 -8.89
N TYR A 284 5.67 -68.24 -10.12
CA TYR A 284 5.90 -66.88 -10.58
C TYR A 284 5.05 -65.84 -9.84
N LEU A 285 3.78 -66.09 -9.66
CA LEU A 285 2.89 -65.19 -8.94
C LEU A 285 3.28 -65.07 -7.48
N GLN A 286 3.68 -66.17 -6.81
CA GLN A 286 4.17 -66.13 -5.42
C GLN A 286 5.44 -65.25 -5.30
N ALA A 287 6.37 -65.40 -6.25
CA ALA A 287 7.60 -64.56 -6.27
C ALA A 287 7.25 -63.04 -6.45
N GLN A 288 6.31 -62.73 -7.36
CA GLN A 288 5.85 -61.37 -7.59
C GLN A 288 5.15 -60.78 -6.35
N VAL A 289 4.24 -61.51 -5.71
CA VAL A 289 3.59 -61.11 -4.46
C VAL A 289 4.61 -60.79 -3.37
N ASN A 290 5.60 -61.71 -3.18
CA ASN A 290 6.66 -61.52 -2.18
C ASN A 290 7.52 -60.28 -2.48
N THR A 291 7.88 -60.09 -3.74
CA THR A 291 8.67 -58.95 -4.19
C THR A 291 7.94 -57.62 -3.98
N LEU A 292 6.67 -57.58 -4.41
CA LEU A 292 5.85 -56.36 -4.31
C LEU A 292 5.54 -56.03 -2.83
N LYS A 293 5.36 -57.04 -1.99
CA LYS A 293 5.15 -56.85 -0.53
C LYS A 293 6.37 -56.24 0.14
N ASN A 294 7.59 -56.64 -0.24
CA ASN A 294 8.81 -56.29 0.49
C ASN A 294 9.62 -55.17 -0.18
N ALA A 295 9.36 -54.85 -1.44
CA ALA A 295 10.03 -53.75 -2.14
C ALA A 295 9.67 -52.36 -1.57
N PRO A 296 10.64 -51.46 -1.44
CA PRO A 296 10.33 -50.06 -1.09
C PRO A 296 9.44 -49.45 -2.17
N LEU A 297 8.49 -48.59 -1.73
CA LEU A 297 7.64 -47.87 -2.65
C LEU A 297 8.45 -46.76 -3.36
N VAL A 298 8.46 -46.82 -4.69
CA VAL A 298 9.11 -45.81 -5.53
C VAL A 298 8.05 -44.82 -5.99
N TYR A 299 8.29 -43.55 -5.72
CA TYR A 299 7.39 -42.47 -6.11
C TYR A 299 7.80 -41.92 -7.49
N PRO A 300 6.84 -41.32 -8.22
CA PRO A 300 7.14 -40.67 -9.49
C PRO A 300 8.03 -39.42 -9.28
N LEU A 301 8.74 -38.98 -10.32
CA LEU A 301 9.73 -37.89 -10.24
C LEU A 301 9.14 -36.57 -9.70
N ASN A 302 7.88 -36.28 -10.01
CA ASN A 302 7.18 -35.11 -9.55
C ASN A 302 7.04 -35.07 -8.00
N TYR A 303 6.96 -36.22 -7.32
CA TYR A 303 6.96 -36.31 -5.87
C TYR A 303 8.23 -35.67 -5.27
N TYR A 304 9.39 -36.07 -5.78
CA TYR A 304 10.68 -35.57 -5.30
C TYR A 304 10.91 -34.10 -5.64
N ASN A 305 10.39 -33.63 -6.78
CA ASN A 305 10.45 -32.21 -7.16
C ASN A 305 9.62 -31.37 -6.21
N ILE A 306 8.39 -31.79 -5.89
CA ILE A 306 7.50 -31.10 -4.93
C ILE A 306 8.13 -31.08 -3.53
N GLU A 307 8.67 -32.23 -3.10
CA GLU A 307 9.35 -32.31 -1.80
C GLU A 307 10.56 -31.35 -1.71
N LYS A 308 11.36 -31.27 -2.77
CA LYS A 308 12.48 -30.33 -2.86
C LYS A 308 12.00 -28.88 -2.78
N GLN A 309 10.95 -28.52 -3.53
CA GLN A 309 10.38 -27.17 -3.48
C GLN A 309 9.83 -26.81 -2.09
N ALA A 310 9.08 -27.73 -1.45
CA ALA A 310 8.56 -27.53 -0.11
C ALA A 310 9.68 -27.31 0.93
N ASN A 311 10.76 -28.08 0.85
CA ASN A 311 11.92 -27.94 1.72
C ASN A 311 12.67 -26.62 1.50
N LEU A 312 12.83 -26.18 0.25
CA LEU A 312 13.44 -24.89 -0.08
C LEU A 312 12.58 -23.72 0.44
N LEU A 313 11.26 -23.80 0.28
CA LEU A 313 10.35 -22.79 0.84
C LEU A 313 10.39 -22.74 2.37
N SER A 314 10.49 -23.89 3.05
CA SER A 314 10.66 -23.93 4.52
C SER A 314 11.97 -23.28 4.97
N THR A 315 13.02 -23.41 4.18
CA THR A 315 14.31 -22.76 4.44
C THR A 315 14.23 -21.26 4.22
N LEU A 316 13.56 -20.83 3.14
CA LEU A 316 13.34 -19.43 2.81
C LEU A 316 12.49 -18.74 3.89
N GLU A 317 11.41 -19.38 4.36
CA GLU A 317 10.55 -18.89 5.44
C GLU A 317 11.37 -18.52 6.68
N LYS A 318 12.29 -19.40 7.10
CA LYS A 318 13.16 -19.16 8.25
C LYS A 318 14.18 -18.04 8.03
N LYS A 319 14.62 -17.81 6.80
CA LYS A 319 15.48 -16.67 6.44
C LYS A 319 14.70 -15.36 6.55
N VAL A 320 13.50 -15.31 5.95
CA VAL A 320 12.64 -14.13 5.96
C VAL A 320 12.25 -13.74 7.40
N GLU A 321 11.99 -14.70 8.29
CA GLU A 321 11.67 -14.42 9.71
C GLU A 321 12.79 -13.66 10.44
N LYS A 322 14.05 -13.95 10.14
CA LYS A 322 15.22 -13.43 10.87
C LYS A 322 15.67 -12.06 10.39
N GLU A 323 15.36 -11.70 9.17
CA GLU A 323 15.93 -10.53 8.53
C GLU A 323 15.19 -9.22 8.84
N GLY A 324 15.97 -8.13 8.82
CA GLY A 324 15.64 -6.80 9.29
C GLY A 324 15.24 -5.82 8.19
N ALA A 325 15.44 -4.55 8.47
CA ALA A 325 14.82 -3.39 7.88
C ALA A 325 15.05 -3.22 6.36
N VAL A 326 13.95 -3.08 5.67
CA VAL A 326 13.83 -2.68 4.28
C VAL A 326 13.25 -1.26 4.24
N SER A 327 13.52 -0.48 3.19
CA SER A 327 12.82 0.77 2.98
C SER A 327 11.80 0.64 1.85
N GLY A 328 10.54 0.97 2.15
CA GLY A 328 9.44 0.99 1.17
C GLY A 328 9.44 2.24 0.29
N TYR A 329 10.38 3.16 0.46
CA TYR A 329 10.48 4.41 -0.29
C TYR A 329 11.94 4.87 -0.42
N TYR A 330 12.14 5.85 -1.30
CA TYR A 330 13.36 6.64 -1.42
C TYR A 330 12.99 8.11 -1.37
N TYR A 331 13.76 8.92 -0.65
CA TYR A 331 13.59 10.37 -0.65
C TYR A 331 14.09 10.98 -1.96
N LEU A 332 13.21 11.63 -2.71
CA LEU A 332 13.60 12.56 -3.76
C LEU A 332 13.96 13.91 -3.14
N SER A 333 13.20 14.31 -2.09
CA SER A 333 13.52 15.43 -1.21
C SER A 333 13.20 15.02 0.22
N GLU A 334 14.20 15.11 1.10
CA GLU A 334 14.03 14.87 2.53
C GLU A 334 13.14 15.96 3.16
N PRO A 335 12.53 15.72 4.34
CA PRO A 335 11.80 16.75 5.08
C PRO A 335 12.64 18.02 5.28
N ASP A 336 12.23 19.11 4.63
CA ASP A 336 12.95 20.38 4.67
C ASP A 336 12.76 21.11 6.02
N TYR A 337 13.74 21.91 6.39
CA TYR A 337 13.61 22.87 7.49
C TYR A 337 12.98 24.14 6.93
N PRO A 338 11.72 24.49 7.28
CA PRO A 338 11.07 25.66 6.71
C PRO A 338 11.73 26.96 7.22
N VAL A 339 12.24 27.77 6.29
CA VAL A 339 12.88 29.06 6.60
C VAL A 339 11.90 30.23 6.53
N ILE A 340 10.73 30.06 5.93
CA ILE A 340 9.69 31.07 5.78
C ILE A 340 8.41 30.54 6.39
N LYS A 341 7.76 31.35 7.24
CA LYS A 341 6.47 30.99 7.82
C LYS A 341 5.33 31.12 6.80
N ASP A 342 4.42 30.16 6.83
CA ASP A 342 3.25 30.16 5.94
C ASP A 342 2.14 31.08 6.47
N LYS A 343 1.97 31.15 7.79
CA LYS A 343 0.96 31.99 8.46
C LYS A 343 1.50 32.57 9.78
N PRO A 344 0.99 33.73 10.20
CA PRO A 344 0.20 34.66 9.39
C PRO A 344 1.09 35.37 8.34
N LYS A 345 0.52 35.69 7.20
CA LYS A 345 1.17 36.55 6.20
C LYS A 345 1.11 38.00 6.68
N THR A 346 1.99 38.37 7.62
CA THR A 346 1.99 39.63 8.37
C THR A 346 1.90 40.85 7.44
N LEU A 347 2.70 40.88 6.37
CA LEU A 347 2.71 42.00 5.42
C LEU A 347 1.32 42.16 4.72
N LEU A 348 0.70 41.05 4.32
CA LEU A 348 -0.61 41.07 3.65
C LEU A 348 -1.71 41.52 4.59
N ILE A 349 -1.70 41.08 5.86
CA ILE A 349 -2.66 41.50 6.89
C ILE A 349 -2.53 43.00 7.17
N ILE A 350 -1.32 43.52 7.32
CA ILE A 350 -1.05 44.94 7.54
C ILE A 350 -1.52 45.77 6.35
N LEU A 351 -1.21 45.36 5.13
CA LEU A 351 -1.63 46.07 3.93
C LEU A 351 -3.17 46.08 3.75
N ALA A 352 -3.80 44.93 3.96
CA ALA A 352 -5.26 44.82 3.89
C ALA A 352 -5.94 45.70 4.95
N ALA A 353 -5.46 45.70 6.18
CA ALA A 353 -5.99 46.54 7.26
C ALA A 353 -5.82 48.04 6.96
N PHE A 354 -4.70 48.44 6.40
CA PHE A 354 -4.49 49.81 5.94
C PHE A 354 -5.53 50.23 4.89
N LEU A 355 -5.76 49.42 3.86
CA LEU A 355 -6.78 49.71 2.83
C LEU A 355 -8.21 49.75 3.43
N VAL A 356 -8.57 48.81 4.31
CA VAL A 356 -9.83 48.82 5.00
C VAL A 356 -9.99 50.09 5.84
N GLY A 357 -8.97 50.50 6.57
CA GLY A 357 -8.98 51.73 7.37
C GLY A 357 -9.19 52.98 6.51
N LEU A 358 -8.59 53.06 5.31
CA LEU A 358 -8.86 54.12 4.34
C LEU A 358 -10.30 54.13 3.87
N ILE A 359 -10.84 53.00 3.44
CA ILE A 359 -12.22 52.89 2.95
C ILE A 359 -13.22 53.27 4.04
N LEU A 360 -13.07 52.73 5.25
CA LEU A 360 -13.95 53.05 6.37
C LEU A 360 -13.94 54.52 6.73
N SER A 361 -12.78 55.17 6.70
CA SER A 361 -12.69 56.62 7.01
C SER A 361 -13.35 57.47 5.93
N ILE A 362 -13.18 57.13 4.64
CA ILE A 362 -13.87 57.80 3.55
C ILE A 362 -15.40 57.70 3.69
N LEU A 363 -15.91 56.47 3.91
CA LEU A 363 -17.33 56.22 4.12
C LEU A 363 -17.88 57.02 5.33
N PHE A 364 -17.14 57.01 6.43
CA PHE A 364 -17.54 57.79 7.63
C PHE A 364 -17.59 59.30 7.36
N ILE A 365 -16.64 59.84 6.62
CA ILE A 365 -16.63 61.27 6.26
C ILE A 365 -17.83 61.61 5.34
N LEU A 366 -18.09 60.75 4.33
CA LEU A 366 -19.21 60.97 3.40
C LEU A 366 -20.58 60.89 4.10
N THR A 367 -20.77 59.89 4.97
CA THR A 367 -22.00 59.76 5.74
C THR A 367 -22.22 60.95 6.67
N LYS A 368 -21.16 61.41 7.33
CA LYS A 368 -21.24 62.60 8.23
C LYS A 368 -21.57 63.86 7.44
N GLU A 369 -21.06 64.07 6.24
CA GLU A 369 -21.39 65.22 5.38
C GLU A 369 -22.80 65.11 4.84
N TYR A 370 -23.25 63.96 4.44
CA TYR A 370 -24.62 63.74 3.99
C TYR A 370 -25.66 64.11 5.07
N TYR A 371 -25.40 63.67 6.34
CA TYR A 371 -26.29 64.03 7.47
C TYR A 371 -26.22 65.49 7.87
N LYS A 372 -25.07 66.15 7.67
CA LYS A 372 -24.91 67.57 7.96
C LYS A 372 -25.65 68.44 6.95
N GLY A 373 -25.56 68.12 5.65
CA GLY A 373 -26.29 68.84 4.57
C GLY A 373 -27.80 68.63 4.60
N LYS A 374 -28.32 67.61 5.30
CA LYS A 374 -29.75 67.37 5.44
C LYS A 374 -30.38 68.14 6.63
N ASN A 375 -29.53 68.64 7.56
CA ASN A 375 -29.95 69.36 8.79
C ASN A 375 -29.71 70.89 8.68
N GLU A 376 -29.12 71.39 7.59
CA GLU A 376 -29.08 72.79 7.18
C GLU A 376 -30.12 73.04 6.06
#